data_4d82c2572f09b90c710d078c2c292aa3
#
_entry.id   4d82c2572f09b90c710d078c2c292aa3
#
_cell.length_a   1.000
_cell.length_b   1.000
_cell.length_c   1.000
_cell.angle_alpha   90.00
_cell.angle_beta   90.00
_cell.angle_gamma   90.00
#
_symmetry.space_group_name_H-M   'P 1'
#
loop_
_entity.id
_entity.type
_entity.pdbx_description
1 polymer ?
#
loop_
_entity_poly.entity_id
_entity_poly.type
_entity_poly.pdbx_seq_one_letter_code
_entity_poly.pdbx_strand_id
1 'polypeptide(L)'
;MRALRTLRLAALPILLFLPATPSGQIAPATPIRHLIVVMQENHTFDNYFGTFPGADGIPPGTCVPVDPHDPLNTECVQPFAIRDLPIQDLDHSRRTFELQYNDGAMDGFVYALNERNQDGQLAMGYYDDQELAYYWNLAEEHVLFDRFFSSAGAGSFLNHVFWVTGGPGNGRDKPTPEGMGDFPTIFDRLQEAGISWKFYIDNYEPGLDYRDLVDGRPRPAQVEWVPLLSMQRYLDDPDLYSRIVDLDEYFEDLRAGNLPAVSYVKFIGSSEHPPGGLLAGQQAVRGMIQTLMQSDAWEESAFLLTYDDWGGWYDHVAPPQVDDEGYGFRVPALLVSPYARRGSVDHTTLDYTSILRFIEDNWGLEPLTPRDALANSIASGLDFDQAPRAPHLVSTQRRGANAARGIDPAFNTFAYIAALTLTVAALIRGRQLVPARWRSRSGTGTAAAGKGDNR
;
A
#
# COMPACT_ATOMS: atom_id res chain seq x y z
N MET A 1 50.00 -79.76 26.59
CA MET A 1 48.95 -79.39 25.66
C MET A 1 48.35 -78.02 26.07
N ARG A 2 48.77 -76.95 25.37
CA ARG A 2 48.31 -75.60 25.67
C ARG A 2 47.25 -75.27 24.62
N ALA A 3 46.01 -74.93 25.09
CA ALA A 3 44.90 -74.52 24.26
C ALA A 3 45.00 -73.02 23.93
N LEU A 4 45.14 -72.72 22.63
CA LEU A 4 45.01 -71.34 22.12
C LEU A 4 43.54 -70.93 22.12
N ARG A 5 43.24 -69.86 22.84
CA ARG A 5 41.92 -69.13 22.77
C ARG A 5 42.00 -68.04 21.67
N THR A 6 41.29 -68.25 20.59
CA THR A 6 41.10 -67.23 19.54
C THR A 6 40.13 -66.16 19.98
N LEU A 7 40.60 -64.92 20.10
CA LEU A 7 39.82 -63.74 20.34
C LEU A 7 39.18 -63.30 19.02
N ARG A 8 37.84 -63.33 18.93
CA ARG A 8 37.08 -62.73 17.79
C ARG A 8 36.81 -61.25 18.13
N LEU A 9 37.45 -60.33 17.40
CA LEU A 9 37.08 -58.94 17.41
C LEU A 9 35.77 -58.76 16.61
N ALA A 10 34.72 -58.32 17.25
CA ALA A 10 33.51 -57.86 16.61
C ALA A 10 33.74 -56.43 16.08
N ALA A 11 33.73 -56.26 14.77
CA ALA A 11 33.74 -54.92 14.15
C ALA A 11 32.36 -54.29 14.28
N LEU A 12 32.28 -53.18 15.05
CA LEU A 12 31.09 -52.33 15.14
C LEU A 12 31.05 -51.45 13.87
N PRO A 13 29.92 -51.39 13.13
CA PRO A 13 29.84 -50.49 11.97
C PRO A 13 29.72 -49.04 12.52
N ILE A 14 30.68 -48.20 12.15
CA ILE A 14 30.62 -46.75 12.34
C ILE A 14 29.63 -46.24 11.30
N LEU A 15 28.39 -45.88 11.74
CA LEU A 15 27.47 -45.07 10.95
C LEU A 15 28.07 -43.66 10.86
N LEU A 16 28.66 -43.35 9.73
CA LEU A 16 28.96 -41.96 9.36
C LEU A 16 27.64 -41.20 9.15
N PHE A 17 27.23 -40.41 10.13
CA PHE A 17 26.27 -39.35 9.95
C PHE A 17 26.91 -38.29 9.04
N LEU A 18 26.62 -38.34 7.76
CA LEU A 18 26.84 -37.21 6.86
C LEU A 18 25.91 -36.09 7.37
N PRO A 19 26.42 -34.89 7.67
CA PRO A 19 25.56 -33.76 7.95
C PRO A 19 24.67 -33.55 6.71
N ALA A 20 23.35 -33.47 6.90
CA ALA A 20 22.44 -33.02 5.88
C ALA A 20 22.93 -31.62 5.42
N THR A 21 23.28 -31.49 4.16
CA THR A 21 23.52 -30.21 3.54
C THR A 21 22.21 -29.41 3.76
N PRO A 22 22.28 -28.18 4.29
CA PRO A 22 21.08 -27.32 4.33
C PRO A 22 20.56 -27.29 2.89
N SER A 23 19.27 -27.54 2.71
CA SER A 23 18.56 -27.35 1.46
C SER A 23 18.92 -25.92 0.99
N GLY A 24 19.67 -25.83 -0.13
CA GLY A 24 20.12 -24.52 -0.61
C GLY A 24 18.92 -23.66 -0.85
N GLN A 25 18.84 -22.53 -0.17
CA GLN A 25 17.84 -21.50 -0.46
C GLN A 25 17.96 -21.16 -1.95
N ILE A 26 16.84 -21.11 -2.65
CA ILE A 26 16.80 -20.67 -4.05
C ILE A 26 17.32 -19.23 -4.09
N ALA A 27 18.42 -19.02 -4.79
CA ALA A 27 18.97 -17.67 -4.97
C ALA A 27 18.11 -16.91 -6.00
N PRO A 28 17.82 -15.64 -5.77
CA PRO A 28 17.09 -14.83 -6.75
C PRO A 28 17.90 -14.67 -8.04
N ALA A 29 17.20 -14.57 -9.17
CA ALA A 29 17.79 -14.38 -10.50
C ALA A 29 18.34 -12.96 -10.71
N THR A 30 17.84 -12.00 -9.95
CA THR A 30 18.26 -10.60 -9.98
C THR A 30 18.92 -10.20 -8.64
N PRO A 31 19.51 -8.99 -8.52
CA PRO A 31 20.00 -8.51 -7.23
C PRO A 31 18.91 -8.30 -6.16
N ILE A 32 17.62 -8.35 -6.53
CA ILE A 32 16.51 -8.12 -5.59
C ILE A 32 16.30 -9.35 -4.71
N ARG A 33 16.58 -9.21 -3.44
CA ARG A 33 16.35 -10.22 -2.39
C ARG A 33 15.10 -9.94 -1.58
N HIS A 34 14.62 -8.67 -1.61
CA HIS A 34 13.46 -8.22 -0.87
C HIS A 34 12.53 -7.44 -1.79
N LEU A 35 11.35 -7.99 -2.06
CA LEU A 35 10.26 -7.29 -2.73
C LEU A 35 9.21 -6.90 -1.70
N ILE A 36 8.94 -5.61 -1.58
CA ILE A 36 7.88 -5.06 -0.73
C ILE A 36 6.78 -4.53 -1.64
N VAL A 37 5.56 -5.03 -1.50
CA VAL A 37 4.40 -4.60 -2.28
C VAL A 37 3.37 -4.00 -1.34
N VAL A 38 3.07 -2.74 -1.54
CA VAL A 38 2.05 -1.99 -0.78
C VAL A 38 0.87 -1.72 -1.70
N MET A 39 -0.32 -2.08 -1.25
CA MET A 39 -1.56 -1.77 -1.94
C MET A 39 -2.41 -0.83 -1.10
N GLN A 40 -2.64 0.38 -1.64
CA GLN A 40 -3.53 1.41 -1.09
C GLN A 40 -4.93 1.29 -1.71
N GLU A 41 -5.82 2.24 -1.41
CA GLU A 41 -7.23 2.18 -1.78
C GLU A 41 -7.66 3.34 -2.67
N ASN A 42 -8.33 2.97 -3.74
CA ASN A 42 -9.38 3.65 -4.49
C ASN A 42 -8.97 4.95 -5.19
N HIS A 43 -7.96 4.89 -6.06
CA HIS A 43 -7.62 6.04 -6.91
C HIS A 43 -7.17 5.61 -8.31
N THR A 44 -7.58 6.36 -9.35
CA THR A 44 -7.07 6.16 -10.71
C THR A 44 -5.71 6.81 -10.91
N PHE A 45 -5.04 6.39 -12.00
CA PHE A 45 -3.84 7.08 -12.44
C PHE A 45 -4.10 8.56 -12.74
N ASP A 46 -5.17 8.88 -13.49
CA ASP A 46 -5.50 10.27 -13.82
C ASP A 46 -5.86 11.10 -12.59
N ASN A 47 -6.47 10.49 -11.56
CA ASN A 47 -6.79 11.19 -10.32
C ASN A 47 -5.53 11.64 -9.57
N TYR A 48 -4.40 10.90 -9.65
CA TYR A 48 -3.16 11.20 -8.91
C TYR A 48 -2.03 11.77 -9.78
N PHE A 49 -1.90 11.27 -10.99
CA PHE A 49 -0.80 11.60 -11.89
C PHE A 49 -1.26 12.07 -13.28
N GLY A 50 -2.56 12.34 -13.45
CA GLY A 50 -3.12 12.78 -14.72
C GLY A 50 -2.54 14.10 -15.26
N THR A 51 -1.83 14.86 -14.42
CA THR A 51 -1.13 16.08 -14.81
C THR A 51 0.41 15.97 -14.66
N PHE A 52 0.93 14.76 -14.40
CA PHE A 52 2.37 14.53 -14.24
C PHE A 52 3.11 14.69 -15.60
N PRO A 53 4.19 15.48 -15.64
CA PRO A 53 4.91 15.74 -16.89
C PRO A 53 5.49 14.46 -17.51
N GLY A 54 5.18 14.21 -18.77
CA GLY A 54 5.70 13.08 -19.54
C GLY A 54 4.93 11.78 -19.38
N ALA A 55 3.92 11.73 -18.52
CA ALA A 55 3.00 10.60 -18.41
C ALA A 55 1.87 10.68 -19.44
N ASP A 56 1.25 9.53 -19.73
CA ASP A 56 0.00 9.41 -20.48
C ASP A 56 -1.17 9.85 -19.57
N GLY A 57 -1.24 11.17 -19.32
CA GLY A 57 -2.19 11.80 -18.42
C GLY A 57 -3.39 12.41 -19.14
N ILE A 58 -4.23 13.13 -18.40
CA ILE A 58 -5.50 13.70 -18.87
C ILE A 58 -5.28 14.53 -20.14
N PRO A 59 -5.93 14.18 -21.27
CA PRO A 59 -5.78 14.92 -22.52
C PRO A 59 -6.26 16.37 -22.39
N PRO A 60 -5.57 17.34 -23.02
CA PRO A 60 -6.03 18.72 -23.03
C PRO A 60 -7.43 18.86 -23.68
N GLY A 61 -8.32 19.58 -23.00
CA GLY A 61 -9.68 19.82 -23.49
C GLY A 61 -10.67 18.69 -23.17
N THR A 62 -10.26 17.71 -22.34
CA THR A 62 -11.18 16.67 -21.85
C THR A 62 -12.43 17.30 -21.23
N CYS A 63 -13.60 16.81 -21.64
CA CYS A 63 -14.89 17.18 -21.11
C CYS A 63 -15.83 15.96 -21.19
N VAL A 64 -16.16 15.35 -20.05
CA VAL A 64 -16.96 14.12 -20.01
C VAL A 64 -18.44 14.48 -19.95
N PRO A 65 -19.30 13.92 -20.84
CA PRO A 65 -20.74 14.23 -20.87
C PRO A 65 -21.42 13.91 -19.54
N VAL A 66 -22.40 14.74 -19.18
CA VAL A 66 -23.26 14.46 -18.01
C VAL A 66 -24.14 13.24 -18.27
N ASP A 67 -24.60 13.07 -19.51
CA ASP A 67 -25.33 11.88 -19.97
C ASP A 67 -24.87 11.53 -21.40
N PRO A 68 -24.04 10.48 -21.57
CA PRO A 68 -23.57 10.06 -22.90
C PRO A 68 -24.66 9.38 -23.75
N HIS A 69 -25.80 9.02 -23.15
CA HIS A 69 -26.89 8.33 -23.82
C HIS A 69 -27.95 9.30 -24.36
N ASP A 70 -27.95 10.58 -23.94
CA ASP A 70 -28.83 11.60 -24.48
C ASP A 70 -28.09 12.49 -25.50
N PRO A 71 -28.30 12.29 -26.83
CA PRO A 71 -27.62 13.06 -27.83
C PRO A 71 -28.05 14.55 -27.88
N LEU A 72 -29.10 14.92 -27.14
CA LEU A 72 -29.55 16.31 -27.03
C LEU A 72 -28.90 17.01 -25.84
N ASN A 73 -28.34 16.26 -24.88
CA ASN A 73 -27.60 16.79 -23.77
C ASN A 73 -26.17 17.12 -24.22
N THR A 74 -25.82 18.41 -24.23
CA THR A 74 -24.48 18.90 -24.59
C THR A 74 -23.66 19.32 -23.37
N GLU A 75 -24.19 19.11 -22.16
CA GLU A 75 -23.48 19.42 -20.91
C GLU A 75 -22.38 18.42 -20.65
N CYS A 76 -21.22 18.90 -20.26
CA CYS A 76 -20.09 18.07 -19.89
C CYS A 76 -19.31 18.66 -18.72
N VAL A 77 -18.57 17.83 -18.02
CA VAL A 77 -17.73 18.21 -16.86
C VAL A 77 -16.26 18.11 -17.25
N GLN A 78 -15.52 19.18 -17.05
CA GLN A 78 -14.07 19.22 -17.25
C GLN A 78 -13.33 18.75 -16.00
N PRO A 79 -12.13 18.16 -16.13
CA PRO A 79 -11.28 17.86 -14.97
C PRO A 79 -10.97 19.10 -14.13
N PHE A 80 -11.00 18.94 -12.81
CA PHE A 80 -10.71 20.02 -11.89
C PHE A 80 -9.82 19.55 -10.72
N ALA A 81 -8.97 20.46 -10.24
CA ALA A 81 -8.09 20.13 -9.12
C ALA A 81 -8.87 20.14 -7.79
N ILE A 82 -8.78 19.04 -7.05
CA ILE A 82 -9.36 18.91 -5.70
C ILE A 82 -8.46 19.64 -4.70
N ARG A 83 -9.03 20.55 -3.92
CA ARG A 83 -8.31 21.30 -2.88
C ARG A 83 -8.94 21.12 -1.49
N ASP A 84 -10.22 20.81 -1.45
CA ASP A 84 -10.97 20.60 -0.21
C ASP A 84 -11.02 19.12 0.13
N LEU A 85 -10.65 18.77 1.35
CA LEU A 85 -10.70 17.42 1.91
C LEU A 85 -11.58 17.44 3.18
N PRO A 86 -12.25 16.33 3.50
CA PRO A 86 -12.33 15.02 2.85
C PRO A 86 -13.34 14.98 1.69
N ILE A 87 -13.10 14.07 0.74
CA ILE A 87 -14.03 13.77 -0.35
C ILE A 87 -14.83 12.51 0.03
N GLN A 88 -16.11 12.47 -0.39
CA GLN A 88 -16.95 11.29 -0.18
C GLN A 88 -16.39 10.07 -0.94
N ASP A 89 -16.68 8.88 -0.42
CA ASP A 89 -16.46 7.62 -1.13
C ASP A 89 -17.40 7.52 -2.32
N LEU A 90 -16.83 7.39 -3.54
CA LEU A 90 -17.61 7.25 -4.76
C LEU A 90 -17.93 5.78 -5.00
N ASP A 91 -19.09 5.49 -5.62
CA ASP A 91 -19.44 4.12 -5.97
C ASP A 91 -18.46 3.56 -7.02
N HIS A 92 -17.83 2.45 -6.69
CA HIS A 92 -16.86 1.72 -7.52
C HIS A 92 -17.23 0.24 -7.61
N SER A 93 -18.53 -0.05 -7.63
CA SER A 93 -19.05 -1.38 -7.90
C SER A 93 -18.83 -1.78 -9.38
N ARG A 94 -18.85 -3.10 -9.68
CA ARG A 94 -18.79 -3.63 -11.06
C ARG A 94 -19.83 -2.94 -11.97
N ARG A 95 -21.03 -2.69 -11.47
CA ARG A 95 -22.05 -1.96 -12.25
C ARG A 95 -21.64 -0.53 -12.58
N THR A 96 -20.99 0.15 -11.68
CA THR A 96 -20.48 1.51 -11.92
C THR A 96 -19.33 1.48 -12.90
N PHE A 97 -18.42 0.50 -12.80
CA PHE A 97 -17.38 0.28 -13.81
C PHE A 97 -17.97 0.12 -15.23
N GLU A 98 -18.97 -0.75 -15.41
CA GLU A 98 -19.61 -0.98 -16.70
C GLU A 98 -20.19 0.32 -17.31
N LEU A 99 -20.85 1.13 -16.48
CA LEU A 99 -21.43 2.41 -16.90
C LEU A 99 -20.35 3.43 -17.24
N GLN A 100 -19.27 3.50 -16.45
CA GLN A 100 -18.17 4.44 -16.69
C GLN A 100 -17.35 4.06 -17.91
N TYR A 101 -17.09 2.76 -18.10
CA TYR A 101 -16.39 2.21 -19.26
C TYR A 101 -17.15 2.46 -20.57
N ASN A 102 -18.48 2.34 -20.55
CA ASN A 102 -19.39 2.57 -21.67
C ASN A 102 -18.88 1.98 -23.00
N ASP A 103 -18.70 0.65 -23.04
CA ASP A 103 -18.17 -0.09 -24.20
C ASP A 103 -16.83 0.45 -24.75
N GLY A 104 -15.99 1.03 -23.89
CA GLY A 104 -14.69 1.58 -24.23
C GLY A 104 -14.68 3.06 -24.62
N ALA A 105 -15.82 3.72 -24.60
CA ALA A 105 -15.91 5.16 -24.87
C ALA A 105 -15.30 6.02 -23.74
N MET A 106 -15.19 5.49 -22.52
CA MET A 106 -14.62 6.17 -21.36
C MET A 106 -15.32 7.50 -21.02
N ASP A 107 -16.60 7.60 -21.28
CA ASP A 107 -17.37 8.84 -21.18
C ASP A 107 -18.58 8.77 -20.22
N GLY A 108 -18.77 7.62 -19.55
CA GLY A 108 -19.88 7.41 -18.64
C GLY A 108 -19.61 7.77 -17.17
N PHE A 109 -18.47 8.38 -16.82
CA PHE A 109 -18.06 8.58 -15.43
C PHE A 109 -19.01 9.47 -14.62
N VAL A 110 -19.41 10.60 -15.16
CA VAL A 110 -20.36 11.54 -14.53
C VAL A 110 -21.74 10.90 -14.44
N TYR A 111 -22.19 10.29 -15.53
CA TYR A 111 -23.50 9.61 -15.63
C TYR A 111 -23.62 8.50 -14.57
N ALA A 112 -22.63 7.63 -14.47
CA ALA A 112 -22.66 6.48 -13.58
C ALA A 112 -22.86 6.87 -12.12
N LEU A 113 -22.19 7.89 -11.63
CA LEU A 113 -22.34 8.35 -10.24
C LEU A 113 -23.69 9.06 -10.01
N ASN A 114 -24.17 9.83 -11.00
CA ASN A 114 -25.53 10.41 -10.95
C ASN A 114 -26.61 9.32 -10.81
N GLU A 115 -26.47 8.20 -11.52
CA GLU A 115 -27.34 7.02 -11.40
C GLU A 115 -27.26 6.35 -10.00
N ARG A 116 -26.19 6.60 -9.25
CA ARG A 116 -26.00 6.15 -7.87
C ARG A 116 -26.45 7.18 -6.83
N ASN A 117 -27.08 8.28 -7.25
CA ASN A 117 -27.46 9.41 -6.40
C ASN A 117 -26.24 10.06 -5.69
N GLN A 118 -25.09 10.04 -6.35
CA GLN A 118 -23.89 10.77 -5.94
C GLN A 118 -23.68 11.98 -6.85
N ASP A 119 -22.82 12.91 -6.45
CA ASP A 119 -22.42 14.02 -7.31
C ASP A 119 -21.46 13.54 -8.39
N GLY A 120 -21.96 13.30 -9.61
CA GLY A 120 -21.18 12.79 -10.73
C GLY A 120 -20.02 13.67 -11.15
N GLN A 121 -20.07 14.99 -10.84
CA GLN A 121 -18.96 15.89 -11.16
C GLN A 121 -17.69 15.50 -10.42
N LEU A 122 -17.80 14.91 -9.22
CA LEU A 122 -16.64 14.49 -8.41
C LEU A 122 -15.75 13.49 -9.13
N ALA A 123 -16.30 12.65 -10.02
CA ALA A 123 -15.48 11.72 -10.81
C ALA A 123 -14.33 12.41 -11.56
N MET A 124 -14.54 13.67 -11.99
CA MET A 124 -13.58 14.45 -12.77
C MET A 124 -12.54 15.18 -11.94
N GLY A 125 -12.55 14.98 -10.62
CA GLY A 125 -11.58 15.56 -9.71
C GLY A 125 -10.21 14.89 -9.81
N TYR A 126 -9.13 15.68 -9.71
CA TYR A 126 -7.77 15.17 -9.62
C TYR A 126 -6.96 15.91 -8.54
N TYR A 127 -5.95 15.23 -8.02
CA TYR A 127 -4.92 15.81 -7.16
C TYR A 127 -3.67 16.10 -7.97
N ASP A 128 -2.93 17.12 -7.60
CA ASP A 128 -1.67 17.45 -8.26
C ASP A 128 -0.49 17.44 -7.29
N ASP A 129 0.60 18.04 -7.69
CA ASP A 129 1.84 18.08 -6.91
C ASP A 129 1.74 18.85 -5.58
N GLN A 130 0.64 19.55 -5.33
CA GLN A 130 0.43 20.26 -4.05
C GLN A 130 -0.05 19.32 -2.96
N GLU A 131 -1.03 18.45 -3.27
CA GLU A 131 -1.59 17.45 -2.36
C GLU A 131 -0.71 16.20 -2.29
N LEU A 132 -0.10 15.80 -3.42
CA LEU A 132 0.68 14.57 -3.56
C LEU A 132 2.20 14.83 -3.65
N ALA A 133 2.67 15.88 -2.99
CA ALA A 133 4.07 16.33 -3.10
C ALA A 133 5.09 15.21 -2.88
N TYR A 134 4.85 14.31 -1.93
CA TYR A 134 5.76 13.20 -1.65
C TYR A 134 5.79 12.18 -2.79
N TYR A 135 4.63 11.77 -3.30
CA TYR A 135 4.53 10.79 -4.37
C TYR A 135 5.07 11.32 -5.70
N TRP A 136 4.81 12.60 -5.99
CA TRP A 136 5.39 13.25 -7.18
C TRP A 136 6.91 13.35 -7.10
N ASN A 137 7.46 13.66 -5.93
CA ASN A 137 8.91 13.66 -5.73
C ASN A 137 9.52 12.24 -5.83
N LEU A 138 8.79 11.19 -5.40
CA LEU A 138 9.19 9.81 -5.62
C LEU A 138 9.21 9.46 -7.10
N ALA A 139 8.18 9.85 -7.87
CA ALA A 139 8.10 9.64 -9.31
C ALA A 139 9.25 10.33 -10.06
N GLU A 140 9.64 11.55 -9.64
CA GLU A 140 10.79 12.26 -10.22
C GLU A 140 12.14 11.62 -9.89
N GLU A 141 12.25 10.82 -8.85
CA GLU A 141 13.51 10.16 -8.44
C GLU A 141 13.55 8.68 -8.83
N HIS A 142 12.41 8.02 -8.98
CA HIS A 142 12.28 6.59 -9.26
C HIS A 142 11.42 6.35 -10.51
N VAL A 143 10.63 5.28 -10.55
CA VAL A 143 9.78 4.93 -11.70
C VAL A 143 8.32 5.16 -11.40
N LEU A 144 7.64 5.84 -12.30
CA LEU A 144 6.18 5.92 -12.38
C LEU A 144 5.71 5.04 -13.55
N PHE A 145 4.86 4.05 -13.27
CA PHE A 145 4.17 3.29 -14.30
C PHE A 145 2.87 4.00 -14.66
N ASP A 146 2.71 4.43 -15.91
CA ASP A 146 1.50 5.11 -16.36
C ASP A 146 0.51 4.22 -17.11
N ARG A 147 0.81 2.92 -17.19
CA ARG A 147 -0.05 1.87 -17.75
C ARG A 147 -0.18 0.68 -16.82
N PHE A 148 -0.27 0.95 -15.51
CA PHE A 148 -0.59 -0.06 -14.51
C PHE A 148 -2.10 -0.07 -14.28
N PHE A 149 -2.74 -1.21 -14.48
CA PHE A 149 -4.19 -1.39 -14.40
C PHE A 149 -4.57 -2.22 -13.17
N SER A 150 -5.75 -2.00 -12.60
CA SER A 150 -6.36 -3.00 -11.74
C SER A 150 -6.69 -4.25 -12.53
N SER A 151 -6.72 -5.41 -11.88
CA SER A 151 -6.83 -6.70 -12.59
C SER A 151 -8.25 -7.08 -12.98
N ALA A 152 -9.25 -6.35 -12.53
CA ALA A 152 -10.66 -6.58 -12.87
C ALA A 152 -11.46 -5.28 -12.84
N GLY A 153 -12.49 -5.16 -13.68
CA GLY A 153 -13.50 -4.12 -13.64
C GLY A 153 -14.48 -4.32 -12.47
N ALA A 154 -13.95 -4.35 -11.25
CA ALA A 154 -14.69 -4.61 -10.02
C ALA A 154 -14.05 -3.84 -8.85
N GLY A 155 -14.73 -3.77 -7.70
CA GLY A 155 -14.22 -3.16 -6.49
C GLY A 155 -13.14 -3.98 -5.80
N SER A 156 -12.80 -3.56 -4.59
CA SER A 156 -11.59 -3.93 -3.86
C SER A 156 -11.38 -5.44 -3.69
N PHE A 157 -12.38 -6.19 -3.21
CA PHE A 157 -12.19 -7.61 -2.85
C PHE A 157 -11.66 -8.46 -4.01
N LEU A 158 -12.28 -8.37 -5.20
CA LEU A 158 -11.87 -9.18 -6.34
C LEU A 158 -10.46 -8.79 -6.82
N ASN A 159 -10.13 -7.52 -6.81
CA ASN A 159 -8.80 -7.03 -7.16
C ASN A 159 -7.73 -7.50 -6.16
N HIS A 160 -8.05 -7.53 -4.87
CA HIS A 160 -7.16 -8.14 -3.86
C HIS A 160 -7.02 -9.67 -4.05
N VAL A 161 -8.07 -10.36 -4.53
CA VAL A 161 -7.98 -11.79 -4.88
C VAL A 161 -7.00 -12.00 -6.03
N PHE A 162 -7.08 -11.20 -7.11
CA PHE A 162 -6.11 -11.24 -8.21
C PHE A 162 -4.68 -10.99 -7.76
N TRP A 163 -4.49 -10.07 -6.81
CA TRP A 163 -3.17 -9.70 -6.27
C TRP A 163 -2.44 -10.89 -5.63
N VAL A 164 -3.17 -11.89 -5.11
CA VAL A 164 -2.57 -13.04 -4.45
C VAL A 164 -2.68 -14.35 -5.25
N THR A 165 -3.69 -14.48 -6.14
CA THR A 165 -3.98 -15.73 -6.86
C THR A 165 -3.71 -15.68 -8.37
N GLY A 166 -3.49 -14.49 -8.94
CA GLY A 166 -3.35 -14.30 -10.39
C GLY A 166 -4.65 -14.51 -11.17
N GLY A 167 -5.78 -14.69 -10.50
CA GLY A 167 -7.08 -14.95 -11.12
C GLY A 167 -8.25 -14.54 -10.22
N PRO A 168 -9.50 -14.74 -10.72
CA PRO A 168 -10.70 -14.26 -10.02
C PRO A 168 -11.11 -15.11 -8.79
N GLY A 169 -10.38 -16.15 -8.44
CA GLY A 169 -10.80 -17.06 -7.39
C GLY A 169 -12.18 -17.67 -7.67
N ASN A 170 -13.16 -17.41 -6.80
CA ASN A 170 -14.54 -17.82 -7.02
C ASN A 170 -15.42 -16.78 -7.77
N GLY A 171 -14.80 -15.69 -8.25
CA GLY A 171 -15.46 -14.62 -9.01
C GLY A 171 -16.41 -13.73 -8.20
N ARG A 172 -16.38 -13.81 -6.87
CA ARG A 172 -17.22 -12.96 -6.02
C ARG A 172 -16.59 -11.59 -5.82
N ASP A 173 -17.40 -10.56 -5.84
CA ASP A 173 -16.97 -9.17 -5.60
C ASP A 173 -16.88 -8.83 -4.09
N LYS A 174 -17.20 -9.78 -3.20
CA LYS A 174 -17.21 -9.56 -1.74
C LYS A 174 -16.93 -10.84 -0.97
N PRO A 175 -16.25 -10.77 0.19
CA PRO A 175 -16.12 -11.92 1.08
C PRO A 175 -17.48 -12.31 1.69
N THR A 176 -17.63 -13.58 2.01
CA THR A 176 -18.87 -14.13 2.60
C THR A 176 -18.54 -15.00 3.82
N PRO A 177 -19.53 -15.28 4.71
CA PRO A 177 -19.33 -16.14 5.87
C PRO A 177 -18.87 -17.58 5.54
N GLU A 178 -19.02 -18.02 4.30
CA GLU A 178 -18.52 -19.32 3.81
C GLU A 178 -17.05 -19.25 3.36
N GLY A 179 -16.45 -18.06 3.37
CA GLY A 179 -15.13 -17.83 2.81
C GLY A 179 -15.14 -17.80 1.28
N MET A 180 -13.96 -17.62 0.69
CA MET A 180 -13.80 -17.55 -0.77
C MET A 180 -13.47 -18.91 -1.41
N GLY A 181 -13.28 -19.97 -0.62
CA GLY A 181 -12.76 -21.24 -1.09
C GLY A 181 -11.25 -21.32 -0.96
N ASP A 182 -10.66 -22.37 -1.57
CA ASP A 182 -9.25 -22.66 -1.48
C ASP A 182 -8.63 -22.64 -2.88
N PHE A 183 -7.86 -21.61 -3.19
CA PHE A 183 -7.19 -21.39 -4.47
C PHE A 183 -5.68 -21.28 -4.25
N PRO A 184 -4.83 -21.76 -5.17
CA PRO A 184 -3.40 -21.50 -5.11
C PRO A 184 -3.10 -20.01 -5.06
N THR A 185 -2.16 -19.62 -4.22
CA THR A 185 -1.66 -18.24 -4.12
C THR A 185 -0.16 -18.20 -4.33
N ILE A 186 0.37 -17.01 -4.55
CA ILE A 186 1.82 -16.83 -4.64
C ILE A 186 2.53 -17.25 -3.33
N PHE A 187 1.86 -17.12 -2.20
CA PHE A 187 2.42 -17.53 -0.91
C PHE A 187 2.59 -19.05 -0.78
N ASP A 188 1.74 -19.83 -1.45
CA ASP A 188 1.94 -21.29 -1.52
C ASP A 188 3.21 -21.61 -2.29
N ARG A 189 3.43 -20.96 -3.45
CA ARG A 189 4.65 -21.14 -4.25
C ARG A 189 5.90 -20.78 -3.46
N LEU A 190 5.85 -19.64 -2.74
CA LEU A 190 6.95 -19.20 -1.87
C LEU A 190 7.21 -20.19 -0.74
N GLN A 191 6.15 -20.66 -0.07
CA GLN A 191 6.24 -21.62 1.03
C GLN A 191 6.83 -22.97 0.56
N GLU A 192 6.34 -23.50 -0.56
CA GLU A 192 6.84 -24.75 -1.17
C GLU A 192 8.32 -24.65 -1.56
N ALA A 193 8.75 -23.47 -2.02
CA ALA A 193 10.12 -23.19 -2.41
C ALA A 193 11.04 -22.83 -1.23
N GLY A 194 10.51 -22.70 -0.01
CA GLY A 194 11.28 -22.30 1.16
C GLY A 194 11.72 -20.83 1.14
N ILE A 195 11.02 -19.98 0.37
CA ILE A 195 11.26 -18.55 0.26
C ILE A 195 10.44 -17.86 1.35
N SER A 196 11.08 -16.97 2.12
CA SER A 196 10.43 -16.29 3.23
C SER A 196 9.42 -15.24 2.75
N TRP A 197 8.27 -15.19 3.40
CA TRP A 197 7.24 -14.20 3.12
C TRP A 197 6.47 -13.81 4.38
N LYS A 198 5.91 -12.61 4.38
CA LYS A 198 4.92 -12.13 5.37
C LYS A 198 3.88 -11.25 4.69
N PHE A 199 2.69 -11.26 5.26
CA PHE A 199 1.62 -10.31 4.97
C PHE A 199 1.44 -9.38 6.17
N TYR A 200 1.80 -8.11 6.03
CA TYR A 200 1.73 -7.10 7.07
C TYR A 200 0.44 -6.28 6.93
N ILE A 201 -0.26 -6.08 8.03
CA ILE A 201 -1.55 -5.38 8.05
C ILE A 201 -1.47 -4.26 9.08
N ASP A 202 -1.72 -3.02 8.64
CA ASP A 202 -1.85 -1.87 9.54
C ASP A 202 -3.13 -1.98 10.39
N ASN A 203 -3.01 -1.76 11.69
CA ASN A 203 -4.10 -1.96 12.65
C ASN A 203 -4.71 -3.38 12.61
N TYR A 204 -3.87 -4.39 12.54
CA TYR A 204 -4.28 -5.78 12.49
C TYR A 204 -5.02 -6.19 13.78
N GLU A 205 -6.18 -6.81 13.62
CA GLU A 205 -6.94 -7.45 14.70
C GLU A 205 -6.85 -8.97 14.57
N PRO A 206 -5.92 -9.64 15.30
CA PRO A 206 -5.77 -11.08 15.22
C PRO A 206 -7.05 -11.82 15.61
N GLY A 207 -7.42 -12.82 14.81
CA GLY A 207 -8.63 -13.63 15.02
C GLY A 207 -9.89 -13.04 14.38
N LEU A 208 -9.85 -11.84 13.82
CA LEU A 208 -10.96 -11.29 13.02
C LEU A 208 -10.81 -11.77 11.56
N ASP A 209 -11.70 -12.64 11.10
CA ASP A 209 -11.66 -13.25 9.77
C ASP A 209 -13.05 -13.40 9.14
N TYR A 210 -13.16 -14.10 8.01
CA TYR A 210 -14.42 -14.28 7.29
C TYR A 210 -15.50 -14.99 8.12
N ARG A 211 -15.15 -15.75 9.16
CA ARG A 211 -16.07 -16.48 10.03
C ARG A 211 -16.85 -15.53 10.95
N ASP A 212 -16.34 -14.30 11.13
CA ASP A 212 -17.00 -13.23 11.91
C ASP A 212 -17.98 -12.40 11.09
N LEU A 213 -18.05 -12.64 9.76
CA LEU A 213 -18.95 -11.91 8.89
C LEU A 213 -20.40 -12.23 9.22
N VAL A 214 -21.23 -11.20 9.26
CA VAL A 214 -22.68 -11.32 9.51
C VAL A 214 -23.43 -10.65 8.37
N ASP A 215 -24.34 -11.38 7.76
CA ASP A 215 -25.17 -10.85 6.68
C ASP A 215 -25.91 -9.58 7.07
N GLY A 216 -25.87 -8.59 6.16
CA GLY A 216 -26.50 -7.30 6.37
C GLY A 216 -25.75 -6.35 7.30
N ARG A 217 -24.56 -6.69 7.78
CA ARG A 217 -23.66 -5.78 8.51
C ARG A 217 -22.51 -5.29 7.62
N PRO A 218 -21.95 -4.10 7.91
CA PRO A 218 -20.69 -3.67 7.28
C PRO A 218 -19.59 -4.71 7.51
N ARG A 219 -18.78 -4.94 6.48
CA ARG A 219 -17.63 -5.85 6.56
C ARG A 219 -16.44 -5.14 7.19
N PRO A 220 -15.68 -5.82 8.06
CA PRO A 220 -14.40 -5.30 8.51
C PRO A 220 -13.44 -5.16 7.34
N ALA A 221 -12.79 -4.02 7.22
CA ALA A 221 -11.88 -3.71 6.11
C ALA A 221 -10.76 -4.75 5.97
N GLN A 222 -10.17 -5.23 7.08
CA GLN A 222 -9.13 -6.26 6.99
C GLN A 222 -9.63 -7.57 6.36
N VAL A 223 -10.90 -7.96 6.52
CA VAL A 223 -11.46 -9.17 5.91
C VAL A 223 -11.77 -8.94 4.42
N GLU A 224 -12.17 -7.72 4.06
CA GLU A 224 -12.44 -7.33 2.68
C GLU A 224 -11.15 -7.16 1.88
N TRP A 225 -10.07 -6.65 2.48
CA TRP A 225 -8.86 -6.27 1.76
C TRP A 225 -7.69 -7.27 1.90
N VAL A 226 -7.83 -8.30 2.75
CA VAL A 226 -6.80 -9.34 2.92
C VAL A 226 -7.38 -10.71 2.57
N PRO A 227 -7.27 -11.17 1.32
CA PRO A 227 -7.91 -12.42 0.86
C PRO A 227 -7.51 -13.65 1.66
N LEU A 228 -6.31 -13.69 2.24
CA LEU A 228 -5.85 -14.80 3.07
C LEU A 228 -6.75 -15.02 4.29
N LEU A 229 -7.37 -13.95 4.82
CA LEU A 229 -8.33 -14.01 5.92
C LEU A 229 -9.72 -14.52 5.49
N SER A 230 -9.90 -14.78 4.18
CA SER A 230 -11.10 -15.40 3.60
C SER A 230 -10.82 -16.83 3.10
N MET A 231 -9.62 -17.38 3.36
CA MET A 231 -9.22 -18.75 2.99
C MET A 231 -8.98 -19.61 4.24
N GLN A 232 -9.74 -20.69 4.39
CA GLN A 232 -9.72 -21.54 5.59
C GLN A 232 -8.30 -22.05 5.93
N ARG A 233 -7.52 -22.48 4.94
CA ARG A 233 -6.20 -23.08 5.19
C ARG A 233 -5.21 -22.11 5.83
N TYR A 234 -5.29 -20.81 5.50
CA TYR A 234 -4.40 -19.80 6.13
C TYR A 234 -4.74 -19.54 7.60
N LEU A 235 -5.99 -19.80 7.99
CA LEU A 235 -6.46 -19.61 9.36
C LEU A 235 -6.26 -20.86 10.22
N ASP A 236 -6.36 -22.05 9.62
CA ASP A 236 -6.30 -23.34 10.32
C ASP A 236 -4.88 -23.91 10.41
N ASP A 237 -3.94 -23.45 9.56
CA ASP A 237 -2.53 -23.82 9.61
C ASP A 237 -1.75 -22.77 10.43
N PRO A 238 -1.22 -23.12 11.62
CA PRO A 238 -0.48 -22.18 12.46
C PRO A 238 0.77 -21.58 11.81
N ASP A 239 1.44 -22.34 10.94
CA ASP A 239 2.66 -21.85 10.25
C ASP A 239 2.31 -20.81 9.20
N LEU A 240 1.21 -20.97 8.47
CA LEU A 240 0.72 -19.98 7.51
C LEU A 240 0.13 -18.77 8.22
N TYR A 241 -0.70 -19.00 9.27
CA TYR A 241 -1.32 -17.92 10.04
C TYR A 241 -0.31 -17.01 10.72
N SER A 242 0.80 -17.56 11.21
CA SER A 242 1.87 -16.80 11.87
C SER A 242 2.61 -15.83 10.95
N ARG A 243 2.37 -15.88 9.64
CA ARG A 243 2.95 -14.97 8.64
C ARG A 243 2.04 -13.78 8.30
N ILE A 244 0.81 -13.77 8.82
CA ILE A 244 -0.13 -12.66 8.74
C ILE A 244 0.01 -11.88 10.04
N VAL A 245 0.62 -10.70 9.97
CA VAL A 245 1.11 -10.00 11.16
C VAL A 245 0.79 -8.50 11.12
N ASP A 246 0.91 -7.84 12.26
CA ASP A 246 0.78 -6.38 12.32
C ASP A 246 1.94 -5.68 11.61
N LEU A 247 1.67 -4.51 11.03
CA LEU A 247 2.65 -3.71 10.30
C LEU A 247 3.85 -3.27 11.16
N ASP A 248 3.70 -3.19 12.48
CA ASP A 248 4.81 -2.87 13.36
C ASP A 248 5.96 -3.89 13.23
N GLU A 249 5.65 -5.15 12.90
CA GLU A 249 6.66 -6.18 12.66
C GLU A 249 7.53 -5.90 11.42
N TYR A 250 7.04 -5.18 10.41
CA TYR A 250 7.88 -4.75 9.28
C TYR A 250 9.09 -3.92 9.74
N PHE A 251 8.84 -2.99 10.65
CA PHE A 251 9.89 -2.14 11.20
C PHE A 251 10.82 -2.91 12.14
N GLU A 252 10.30 -3.93 12.81
CA GLU A 252 11.09 -4.83 13.65
C GLU A 252 11.98 -5.75 12.81
N ASP A 253 11.42 -6.35 11.77
CA ASP A 253 12.15 -7.20 10.82
C ASP A 253 13.28 -6.42 10.13
N LEU A 254 13.04 -5.18 9.70
CA LEU A 254 14.08 -4.30 9.14
C LEU A 254 15.21 -4.03 10.13
N ARG A 255 14.86 -3.67 11.39
CA ARG A 255 15.86 -3.40 12.44
C ARG A 255 16.67 -4.63 12.83
N ALA A 256 16.06 -5.81 12.75
CA ALA A 256 16.71 -7.08 13.08
C ALA A 256 17.48 -7.70 11.90
N GLY A 257 17.37 -7.15 10.68
CA GLY A 257 17.93 -7.74 9.46
C GLY A 257 17.21 -9.03 9.03
N ASN A 258 15.93 -9.17 9.36
CA ASN A 258 15.10 -10.34 9.10
C ASN A 258 13.96 -10.07 8.10
N LEU A 259 14.06 -8.98 7.32
CA LEU A 259 13.04 -8.69 6.30
C LEU A 259 12.87 -9.90 5.38
N PRO A 260 11.63 -10.41 5.16
CA PRO A 260 11.42 -11.57 4.29
C PRO A 260 11.72 -11.24 2.82
N ALA A 261 11.86 -12.27 2.01
CA ALA A 261 12.09 -12.12 0.57
C ALA A 261 10.89 -11.46 -0.13
N VAL A 262 9.67 -11.78 0.30
CA VAL A 262 8.45 -11.16 -0.22
C VAL A 262 7.60 -10.63 0.93
N SER A 263 7.29 -9.34 0.90
CA SER A 263 6.46 -8.63 1.87
C SER A 263 5.25 -8.02 1.18
N TYR A 264 4.06 -8.48 1.52
CA TYR A 264 2.82 -7.82 1.11
C TYR A 264 2.32 -6.95 2.25
N VAL A 265 1.85 -5.76 1.95
CA VAL A 265 1.44 -4.78 2.96
C VAL A 265 0.08 -4.20 2.61
N LYS A 266 -0.82 -4.22 3.58
CA LYS A 266 -2.14 -3.61 3.49
C LYS A 266 -2.37 -2.63 4.61
N PHE A 267 -2.69 -1.39 4.26
CA PHE A 267 -3.12 -0.39 5.20
C PHE A 267 -4.63 -0.48 5.43
N ILE A 268 -5.04 -0.47 6.70
CA ILE A 268 -6.45 -0.39 7.10
C ILE A 268 -6.80 1.03 7.57
N GLY A 269 -5.96 1.61 8.43
CA GLY A 269 -6.20 2.95 8.98
C GLY A 269 -5.65 4.08 8.11
N SER A 270 -4.60 3.81 7.33
CA SER A 270 -3.90 4.79 6.49
C SER A 270 -3.99 4.43 5.00
N SER A 271 -5.11 3.85 4.57
CA SER A 271 -5.32 3.26 3.25
C SER A 271 -5.55 4.26 2.12
N GLU A 272 -5.74 5.54 2.41
CA GLU A 272 -6.16 6.59 1.47
C GLU A 272 -7.61 6.45 0.96
N HIS A 273 -8.32 5.38 1.34
CA HIS A 273 -9.74 5.18 1.01
C HIS A 273 -10.58 6.40 1.40
N PRO A 274 -11.32 7.02 0.48
CA PRO A 274 -12.19 8.14 0.81
C PRO A 274 -13.29 7.75 1.85
N PRO A 275 -13.63 8.62 2.80
CA PRO A 275 -13.14 9.99 3.02
C PRO A 275 -11.84 10.06 3.84
N GLY A 276 -11.02 9.01 3.84
CA GLY A 276 -9.73 8.95 4.53
C GLY A 276 -8.70 9.94 4.00
N GLY A 277 -7.65 10.12 4.78
CA GLY A 277 -6.70 11.19 4.51
C GLY A 277 -5.54 10.77 3.63
N LEU A 278 -5.41 11.36 2.44
CA LEU A 278 -4.23 11.26 1.58
C LEU A 278 -2.92 11.51 2.35
N LEU A 279 -2.92 12.47 3.26
CA LEU A 279 -1.72 12.82 4.03
C LEU A 279 -1.29 11.68 4.95
N ALA A 280 -2.24 10.98 5.57
CA ALA A 280 -1.94 9.85 6.45
C ALA A 280 -1.31 8.69 5.66
N GLY A 281 -1.86 8.35 4.50
CA GLY A 281 -1.31 7.33 3.62
C GLY A 281 0.08 7.69 3.10
N GLN A 282 0.27 8.91 2.58
CA GLN A 282 1.60 9.38 2.17
C GLN A 282 2.62 9.33 3.32
N GLN A 283 2.22 9.65 4.56
CA GLN A 283 3.11 9.59 5.73
C GLN A 283 3.46 8.15 6.10
N ALA A 284 2.52 7.23 6.04
CA ALA A 284 2.73 5.82 6.32
C ALA A 284 3.70 5.19 5.29
N VAL A 285 3.43 5.35 4.00
CA VAL A 285 4.30 4.89 2.91
C VAL A 285 5.69 5.52 3.01
N ARG A 286 5.76 6.82 3.30
CA ARG A 286 7.04 7.49 3.54
C ARG A 286 7.82 6.87 4.70
N GLY A 287 7.15 6.56 5.80
CA GLY A 287 7.77 5.91 6.96
C GLY A 287 8.42 4.58 6.59
N MET A 288 7.72 3.76 5.82
CA MET A 288 8.23 2.48 5.32
C MET A 288 9.44 2.66 4.41
N ILE A 289 9.33 3.50 3.36
CA ILE A 289 10.41 3.74 2.40
C ILE A 289 11.65 4.32 3.09
N GLN A 290 11.48 5.28 3.99
CA GLN A 290 12.62 5.90 4.70
C GLN A 290 13.31 4.90 5.62
N THR A 291 12.57 4.04 6.31
CA THR A 291 13.16 3.00 7.16
C THR A 291 13.90 1.95 6.33
N LEU A 292 13.32 1.54 5.17
CA LEU A 292 13.99 0.65 4.22
C LEU A 292 15.30 1.26 3.70
N MET A 293 15.27 2.52 3.26
CA MET A 293 16.46 3.23 2.76
C MET A 293 17.56 3.39 3.83
N GLN A 294 17.22 3.35 5.12
CA GLN A 294 18.16 3.46 6.23
C GLN A 294 18.65 2.09 6.74
N SER A 295 18.14 0.99 6.20
CA SER A 295 18.52 -0.38 6.55
C SER A 295 19.54 -0.96 5.59
N ASP A 296 20.20 -2.04 6.01
CA ASP A 296 21.11 -2.81 5.16
C ASP A 296 20.40 -3.49 3.99
N ALA A 297 19.07 -3.69 4.09
CA ALA A 297 18.27 -4.30 3.04
C ALA A 297 18.08 -3.41 1.80
N TRP A 298 18.35 -2.10 1.88
CA TRP A 298 18.11 -1.17 0.77
C TRP A 298 18.76 -1.61 -0.54
N GLU A 299 20.05 -2.00 -0.48
CA GLU A 299 20.84 -2.30 -1.69
C GLU A 299 20.30 -3.53 -2.46
N GLU A 300 19.46 -4.34 -1.85
CA GLU A 300 18.91 -5.59 -2.41
C GLU A 300 17.37 -5.56 -2.47
N SER A 301 16.74 -4.37 -2.40
CA SER A 301 15.29 -4.22 -2.29
C SER A 301 14.63 -3.55 -3.49
N ALA A 302 13.38 -3.94 -3.74
CA ALA A 302 12.41 -3.21 -4.54
C ALA A 302 11.12 -3.00 -3.74
N PHE A 303 10.60 -1.77 -3.76
CA PHE A 303 9.36 -1.37 -3.11
C PHE A 303 8.39 -0.89 -4.19
N LEU A 304 7.25 -1.55 -4.32
CA LEU A 304 6.16 -1.18 -5.23
C LEU A 304 4.99 -0.66 -4.40
N LEU A 305 4.57 0.58 -4.68
CA LEU A 305 3.30 1.14 -4.22
C LEU A 305 2.30 1.07 -5.36
N THR A 306 1.12 0.52 -5.12
CA THR A 306 0.00 0.54 -6.06
C THR A 306 -1.34 0.66 -5.32
N TYR A 307 -2.44 0.66 -6.06
CA TYR A 307 -3.81 0.81 -5.56
C TYR A 307 -4.65 -0.36 -6.06
N ASP A 308 -5.73 -0.67 -5.35
CA ASP A 308 -6.56 -1.86 -5.60
C ASP A 308 -7.57 -1.66 -6.74
N ASP A 309 -8.21 -0.51 -6.79
CA ASP A 309 -9.14 -0.14 -7.84
C ASP A 309 -9.24 1.38 -8.04
N TRP A 310 -10.11 1.80 -8.96
CA TRP A 310 -10.23 3.18 -9.41
C TRP A 310 -11.04 4.11 -8.49
N GLY A 311 -11.80 3.58 -7.53
CA GLY A 311 -12.58 4.35 -6.58
C GLY A 311 -13.66 5.27 -7.16
N GLY A 312 -14.16 4.96 -8.34
CA GLY A 312 -15.17 5.80 -9.01
C GLY A 312 -14.61 7.00 -9.79
N TRP A 313 -13.29 7.27 -9.72
CA TRP A 313 -12.60 8.39 -10.34
C TRP A 313 -12.38 8.17 -11.85
N TYR A 314 -12.28 9.27 -12.59
CA TYR A 314 -12.03 9.27 -14.02
C TYR A 314 -10.63 8.74 -14.37
N ASP A 315 -10.57 7.95 -15.43
CA ASP A 315 -9.36 7.64 -16.19
C ASP A 315 -9.69 7.67 -17.68
N HIS A 316 -8.81 8.24 -18.49
CA HIS A 316 -9.10 8.41 -19.90
C HIS A 316 -8.72 7.20 -20.76
N VAL A 317 -7.92 6.26 -20.20
CA VAL A 317 -7.40 5.11 -20.95
C VAL A 317 -8.33 3.91 -20.79
N ALA A 318 -8.89 3.44 -21.90
CA ALA A 318 -9.67 2.21 -21.89
C ALA A 318 -8.80 1.00 -21.51
N PRO A 319 -9.21 0.20 -20.52
CA PRO A 319 -8.45 -0.97 -20.10
C PRO A 319 -8.41 -2.06 -21.18
N PRO A 320 -7.27 -2.77 -21.33
CA PRO A 320 -7.14 -3.90 -22.24
C PRO A 320 -8.03 -5.07 -21.84
N GLN A 321 -8.63 -5.74 -22.83
CA GLN A 321 -9.33 -7.00 -22.65
C GLN A 321 -8.34 -8.14 -22.85
N VAL A 322 -7.87 -8.75 -21.77
CA VAL A 322 -6.82 -9.78 -21.78
C VAL A 322 -7.36 -11.20 -21.61
N ASP A 323 -8.50 -11.33 -20.96
CA ASP A 323 -9.25 -12.57 -20.74
C ASP A 323 -10.74 -12.25 -20.51
N ASP A 324 -11.52 -13.16 -19.96
CA ASP A 324 -12.96 -13.00 -19.73
C ASP A 324 -13.28 -11.87 -18.71
N GLU A 325 -12.38 -11.63 -17.75
CA GLU A 325 -12.54 -10.52 -16.78
C GLU A 325 -12.04 -9.18 -17.35
N GLY A 326 -11.01 -9.21 -18.21
CA GLY A 326 -10.31 -8.00 -18.65
C GLY A 326 -9.50 -7.32 -17.53
N TYR A 327 -8.98 -6.12 -17.80
CA TYR A 327 -8.47 -5.23 -16.78
C TYR A 327 -9.54 -4.26 -16.29
N GLY A 328 -9.36 -3.71 -15.08
CA GLY A 328 -10.07 -2.51 -14.64
C GLY A 328 -9.33 -1.25 -15.09
N PHE A 329 -9.75 -0.07 -14.60
CA PHE A 329 -9.09 1.18 -14.96
C PHE A 329 -7.67 1.26 -14.39
N ARG A 330 -6.86 2.19 -14.93
CA ARG A 330 -5.51 2.40 -14.44
C ARG A 330 -5.51 2.86 -12.99
N VAL A 331 -4.54 2.36 -12.25
CA VAL A 331 -4.25 2.76 -10.88
C VAL A 331 -2.82 3.31 -10.78
N PRO A 332 -2.50 4.17 -9.81
CA PRO A 332 -1.14 4.64 -9.62
C PRO A 332 -0.19 3.48 -9.28
N ALA A 333 1.03 3.49 -9.84
CA ALA A 333 2.06 2.56 -9.45
C ALA A 333 3.44 3.22 -9.47
N LEU A 334 4.15 3.14 -8.33
CA LEU A 334 5.48 3.71 -8.11
C LEU A 334 6.45 2.61 -7.69
N LEU A 335 7.54 2.44 -8.44
CA LEU A 335 8.59 1.47 -8.13
C LEU A 335 9.83 2.19 -7.59
N VAL A 336 10.13 1.96 -6.31
CA VAL A 336 11.24 2.54 -5.57
C VAL A 336 12.30 1.47 -5.31
N SER A 337 13.49 1.65 -5.83
CA SER A 337 14.59 0.69 -5.70
C SER A 337 15.93 1.39 -5.97
N PRO A 338 17.04 0.90 -5.44
CA PRO A 338 18.37 1.35 -5.87
C PRO A 338 18.64 1.05 -7.35
N TYR A 339 17.91 0.09 -7.95
CA TYR A 339 18.00 -0.28 -9.36
C TYR A 339 16.90 0.34 -10.22
N ALA A 340 15.95 1.09 -9.66
CA ALA A 340 14.91 1.75 -10.43
C ALA A 340 15.52 2.78 -11.40
N ARG A 341 15.03 2.86 -12.64
CA ARG A 341 15.41 3.89 -13.60
C ARG A 341 15.04 5.25 -13.05
N ARG A 342 15.98 6.17 -12.99
CA ARG A 342 15.77 7.45 -12.36
C ARG A 342 14.84 8.36 -13.14
N GLY A 343 13.76 8.83 -12.49
CA GLY A 343 12.81 9.79 -13.05
C GLY A 343 12.19 9.31 -14.35
N SER A 344 11.94 8.00 -14.45
CA SER A 344 11.40 7.38 -15.66
C SER A 344 9.90 7.18 -15.54
N VAL A 345 9.17 7.58 -16.58
CA VAL A 345 7.81 7.11 -16.81
C VAL A 345 7.92 5.85 -17.69
N ASP A 346 7.41 4.75 -17.20
CA ASP A 346 7.41 3.46 -17.90
C ASP A 346 5.99 3.19 -18.45
N HIS A 347 5.89 3.01 -19.77
CA HIS A 347 4.63 2.82 -20.50
C HIS A 347 4.28 1.33 -20.71
N THR A 348 4.95 0.41 -20.03
CA THR A 348 4.64 -1.01 -20.13
C THR A 348 3.26 -1.28 -19.53
N THR A 349 2.42 -2.00 -20.25
CA THR A 349 1.10 -2.42 -19.74
C THR A 349 1.29 -3.47 -18.67
N LEU A 350 0.87 -3.17 -17.44
CA LEU A 350 1.03 -3.96 -16.23
C LEU A 350 -0.29 -4.07 -15.49
N ASP A 351 -0.41 -5.10 -14.64
CA ASP A 351 -1.47 -5.27 -13.65
C ASP A 351 -0.92 -6.02 -12.42
N TYR A 352 -1.75 -6.48 -11.49
CA TYR A 352 -1.25 -7.19 -10.30
C TYR A 352 -0.57 -8.52 -10.66
N THR A 353 -0.93 -9.16 -11.78
CA THR A 353 -0.25 -10.36 -12.25
C THR A 353 1.19 -10.08 -12.71
N SER A 354 1.52 -8.83 -13.02
CA SER A 354 2.89 -8.39 -13.30
C SER A 354 3.81 -8.43 -12.07
N ILE A 355 3.23 -8.31 -10.88
CA ILE A 355 3.94 -8.50 -9.60
C ILE A 355 4.24 -9.97 -9.40
N LEU A 356 3.23 -10.83 -9.62
CA LEU A 356 3.38 -12.29 -9.53
C LEU A 356 4.44 -12.78 -10.52
N ARG A 357 4.36 -12.31 -11.76
CA ARG A 357 5.37 -12.59 -12.80
C ARG A 357 6.78 -12.22 -12.35
N PHE A 358 6.99 -11.08 -11.72
CA PHE A 358 8.31 -10.71 -11.19
C PHE A 358 8.77 -11.68 -10.10
N ILE A 359 7.89 -12.05 -9.17
CA ILE A 359 8.20 -12.98 -8.09
C ILE A 359 8.59 -14.35 -8.69
N GLU A 360 7.80 -14.85 -9.61
CA GLU A 360 8.01 -16.15 -10.28
C GLU A 360 9.33 -16.17 -11.04
N ASP A 361 9.59 -15.17 -11.86
CA ASP A 361 10.85 -15.06 -12.61
C ASP A 361 12.07 -14.93 -11.69
N ASN A 362 11.95 -14.13 -10.61
CA ASN A 362 13.07 -13.83 -9.72
C ASN A 362 13.48 -15.05 -8.87
N TRP A 363 12.54 -15.89 -8.50
CA TRP A 363 12.81 -17.08 -7.68
C TRP A 363 12.60 -18.41 -8.43
N GLY A 364 12.36 -18.39 -9.74
CA GLY A 364 12.21 -19.58 -10.56
C GLY A 364 11.00 -20.42 -10.17
N LEU A 365 9.89 -19.78 -9.86
CA LEU A 365 8.62 -20.43 -9.48
C LEU A 365 7.75 -20.67 -10.70
N GLU A 366 6.93 -21.72 -10.64
CA GLU A 366 5.93 -21.98 -11.68
C GLU A 366 4.77 -20.96 -11.55
N PRO A 367 4.27 -20.41 -12.67
CA PRO A 367 3.13 -19.51 -12.67
C PRO A 367 1.90 -20.11 -12.00
N LEU A 368 1.06 -19.24 -11.43
CA LEU A 368 -0.20 -19.64 -10.81
C LEU A 368 -1.29 -19.88 -11.86
N THR A 369 -1.32 -19.05 -12.90
CA THR A 369 -2.37 -19.02 -13.92
C THR A 369 -1.79 -18.73 -15.31
N PRO A 370 -2.54 -18.95 -16.39
CA PRO A 370 -2.12 -18.48 -17.72
C PRO A 370 -1.95 -16.96 -17.80
N ARG A 371 -2.65 -16.19 -16.97
CA ARG A 371 -2.61 -14.74 -17.01
C ARG A 371 -1.28 -14.19 -16.50
N ASP A 372 -0.81 -14.63 -15.34
CA ASP A 372 0.50 -14.22 -14.81
C ASP A 372 1.66 -14.77 -15.66
N ALA A 373 1.52 -15.99 -16.21
CA ALA A 373 2.49 -16.56 -17.15
C ALA A 373 2.72 -15.69 -18.40
N LEU A 374 1.72 -14.94 -18.84
CA LEU A 374 1.75 -14.08 -20.02
C LEU A 374 1.93 -12.59 -19.68
N ALA A 375 1.86 -12.23 -18.41
CA ALA A 375 1.99 -10.84 -17.98
C ALA A 375 3.39 -10.28 -18.27
N ASN A 376 3.45 -8.98 -18.55
CA ASN A 376 4.70 -8.23 -18.48
C ASN A 376 5.14 -8.14 -17.01
N SER A 377 6.44 -8.04 -16.77
CA SER A 377 6.99 -7.95 -15.41
C SER A 377 7.26 -6.50 -15.01
N ILE A 378 7.07 -6.17 -13.73
CA ILE A 378 7.50 -4.87 -13.15
C ILE A 378 9.02 -4.65 -13.27
N ALA A 379 9.79 -5.67 -13.65
CA ALA A 379 11.22 -5.55 -13.94
C ALA A 379 11.51 -4.56 -15.08
N SER A 380 10.52 -4.20 -15.93
CA SER A 380 10.67 -3.16 -16.95
C SER A 380 11.17 -1.83 -16.38
N GLY A 381 10.79 -1.51 -15.13
CA GLY A 381 11.24 -0.30 -14.43
C GLY A 381 12.64 -0.40 -13.81
N LEU A 382 13.28 -1.58 -13.82
CA LEU A 382 14.57 -1.81 -13.19
C LEU A 382 15.71 -1.83 -14.23
N ASP A 383 16.89 -1.46 -13.79
CA ASP A 383 18.13 -1.52 -14.56
C ASP A 383 19.21 -2.16 -13.69
N PHE A 384 19.48 -3.44 -13.93
CA PHE A 384 20.45 -4.20 -13.17
C PHE A 384 21.90 -4.09 -13.71
N ASP A 385 22.10 -3.39 -14.82
CA ASP A 385 23.42 -3.07 -15.35
C ASP A 385 24.07 -1.89 -14.62
N GLN A 386 23.27 -1.11 -13.85
CA GLN A 386 23.76 -0.05 -12.99
C GLN A 386 24.14 -0.59 -11.59
N ALA A 387 25.11 0.10 -10.94
CA ALA A 387 25.35 -0.12 -9.53
C ALA A 387 24.16 0.36 -8.69
N PRO A 388 23.87 -0.30 -7.52
CA PRO A 388 22.80 0.16 -6.66
C PRO A 388 23.01 1.61 -6.22
N ARG A 389 21.97 2.43 -6.34
CA ARG A 389 22.02 3.84 -5.97
C ARG A 389 21.97 3.99 -4.46
N ALA A 390 22.79 4.92 -3.94
CA ALA A 390 22.70 5.28 -2.53
C ALA A 390 21.29 5.79 -2.17
N PRO A 391 20.83 5.60 -0.93
CA PRO A 391 19.56 6.12 -0.47
C PRO A 391 19.41 7.62 -0.71
N HIS A 392 18.26 8.03 -1.25
CA HIS A 392 17.91 9.42 -1.45
C HIS A 392 16.54 9.71 -0.84
N LEU A 393 16.52 10.37 0.31
CA LEU A 393 15.27 10.74 0.97
C LEU A 393 14.65 11.94 0.27
N VAL A 394 13.53 11.72 -0.44
CA VAL A 394 12.83 12.78 -1.15
C VAL A 394 12.04 13.67 -0.19
N SER A 395 11.85 14.94 -0.60
CA SER A 395 11.10 15.94 0.18
C SER A 395 9.62 15.62 0.23
N THR A 396 8.93 16.07 1.27
CA THR A 396 7.47 16.13 1.36
C THR A 396 6.90 17.43 0.81
N GLN A 397 7.74 18.31 0.27
CA GLN A 397 7.33 19.58 -0.32
C GLN A 397 7.89 19.68 -1.73
N ARG A 398 7.15 20.30 -2.64
CA ARG A 398 7.62 20.55 -4.00
C ARG A 398 8.66 21.67 -4.03
N ARG A 399 9.68 21.51 -4.88
CA ARG A 399 10.66 22.56 -5.15
C ARG A 399 9.94 23.71 -5.86
N GLY A 400 9.89 24.87 -5.24
CA GLY A 400 9.24 26.06 -5.80
C GLY A 400 7.90 26.44 -5.15
N ALA A 401 7.26 25.56 -4.36
CA ALA A 401 6.04 25.91 -3.64
C ALA A 401 6.23 27.09 -2.68
N ASN A 402 7.45 27.26 -2.15
CA ASN A 402 7.80 28.43 -1.31
C ASN A 402 7.99 29.74 -2.09
N ALA A 403 8.30 29.67 -3.39
CA ALA A 403 8.46 30.86 -4.22
C ALA A 403 7.12 31.46 -4.65
N ALA A 404 6.08 30.60 -4.81
CA ALA A 404 4.75 31.06 -5.19
C ALA A 404 3.92 31.60 -4.01
N ARG A 405 4.22 31.19 -2.78
CA ARG A 405 3.50 31.68 -1.57
C ARG A 405 4.03 32.99 -1.00
N GLY A 406 5.09 33.57 -1.52
CA GLY A 406 5.59 34.89 -1.12
C GLY A 406 5.84 35.08 0.39
N ILE A 407 5.94 33.99 1.14
CA ILE A 407 6.23 34.04 2.57
C ILE A 407 7.75 34.01 2.72
N ASP A 408 8.32 35.22 2.84
CA ASP A 408 9.73 35.39 3.17
C ASP A 408 10.05 34.59 4.45
N PRO A 409 11.05 33.67 4.42
CA PRO A 409 11.49 32.99 5.63
C PRO A 409 11.81 33.91 6.79
N ALA A 410 12.23 35.16 6.50
CA ALA A 410 12.41 36.20 7.48
C ALA A 410 11.10 36.61 8.16
N PHE A 411 9.96 36.60 7.43
CA PHE A 411 8.65 36.94 8.00
C PHE A 411 8.16 35.86 8.98
N ASN A 412 8.37 34.60 8.69
CA ASN A 412 8.06 33.52 9.62
C ASN A 412 8.93 33.61 10.88
N THR A 413 10.22 33.87 10.73
CA THR A 413 11.12 34.05 11.87
C THR A 413 10.69 35.24 12.72
N PHE A 414 10.33 36.37 12.10
CA PHE A 414 9.80 37.55 12.81
C PHE A 414 8.47 37.26 13.52
N ALA A 415 7.55 36.52 12.89
CA ALA A 415 6.27 36.14 13.49
C ALA A 415 6.46 35.24 14.71
N TYR A 416 7.38 34.26 14.64
CA TYR A 416 7.72 33.41 15.79
C TYR A 416 8.38 34.18 16.92
N ILE A 417 9.31 35.09 16.62
CA ILE A 417 9.98 35.96 17.63
C ILE A 417 8.95 36.88 18.27
N ALA A 418 8.03 37.47 17.50
CA ALA A 418 6.97 38.34 18.01
C ALA A 418 5.99 37.58 18.91
N ALA A 419 5.57 36.35 18.51
CA ALA A 419 4.70 35.50 19.31
C ALA A 419 5.37 35.08 20.62
N LEU A 420 6.66 34.70 20.59
CA LEU A 420 7.45 34.34 21.77
C LEU A 420 7.60 35.54 22.72
N THR A 421 7.87 36.74 22.18
CA THR A 421 8.01 37.97 22.95
C THR A 421 6.69 38.38 23.64
N LEU A 422 5.57 38.25 22.94
CA LEU A 422 4.24 38.50 23.51
C LEU A 422 3.88 37.50 24.62
N THR A 423 4.23 36.22 24.44
CA THR A 423 4.02 35.17 25.45
C THR A 423 4.84 35.43 26.69
N VAL A 424 6.12 35.79 26.54
CA VAL A 424 7.00 36.14 27.67
C VAL A 424 6.53 37.40 28.38
N ALA A 425 6.10 38.44 27.63
CA ALA A 425 5.54 39.67 28.21
C ALA A 425 4.21 39.40 28.98
N ALA A 426 3.36 38.49 28.48
CA ALA A 426 2.13 38.07 29.16
C ALA A 426 2.44 37.32 30.46
N LEU A 427 3.46 36.42 30.46
CA LEU A 427 3.90 35.70 31.65
C LEU A 427 4.51 36.63 32.71
N ILE A 428 5.27 37.65 32.29
CA ILE A 428 5.84 38.65 33.21
C ILE A 428 4.74 39.52 33.81
N ARG A 429 3.77 40.00 33.01
CA ARG A 429 2.59 40.76 33.53
C ARG A 429 1.70 39.92 34.42
N GLY A 430 1.46 38.66 34.08
CA GLY A 430 0.69 37.74 34.92
C GLY A 430 1.34 37.50 36.29
N ARG A 431 2.69 37.50 36.39
CA ARG A 431 3.41 37.44 37.66
C ARG A 431 3.31 38.72 38.49
N GLN A 432 3.12 39.88 37.87
CA GLN A 432 2.96 41.16 38.58
C GLN A 432 1.52 41.38 39.09
N LEU A 433 0.53 40.65 38.58
CA LEU A 433 -0.86 40.75 38.95
C LEU A 433 -1.31 39.79 40.07
N VAL A 434 -0.38 38.94 40.59
CA VAL A 434 -0.68 38.08 41.73
C VAL A 434 -0.52 38.88 43.02
N PRO A 435 -1.62 39.16 43.77
CA PRO A 435 -1.55 39.95 45.01
C PRO A 435 -0.64 39.31 46.02
N ALA A 436 0.16 40.10 46.73
CA ALA A 436 1.17 39.69 47.74
C ALA A 436 0.60 38.83 48.86
N ARG A 437 -0.72 38.70 48.99
CA ARG A 437 -1.40 37.86 50.01
C ARG A 437 -1.31 36.36 49.79
N TRP A 438 -0.84 35.90 48.62
CA TRP A 438 -0.72 34.43 48.33
C TRP A 438 0.70 33.90 48.52
N ARG A 439 1.70 34.72 48.86
CA ARG A 439 3.10 34.31 49.01
C ARG A 439 3.49 33.84 50.44
N SER A 440 2.55 33.84 51.40
CA SER A 440 2.89 33.52 52.81
C SER A 440 2.09 32.35 53.43
N ARG A 441 1.81 31.32 52.67
CA ARG A 441 1.28 30.05 53.23
C ARG A 441 1.99 28.83 52.65
N SER A 442 3.28 28.74 52.99
CA SER A 442 4.00 27.47 52.99
C SER A 442 5.00 27.55 54.14
N GLY A 443 4.54 27.20 55.29
CA GLY A 443 5.40 27.12 56.49
C GLY A 443 4.62 26.57 57.68
N THR A 444 4.91 25.34 57.98
CA THR A 444 4.77 24.65 59.28
C THR A 444 3.36 24.42 59.84
N GLY A 445 3.06 23.16 60.09
CA GLY A 445 1.95 22.71 60.92
C GLY A 445 1.94 21.21 61.11
N THR A 446 2.59 20.82 62.12
CA THR A 446 2.73 19.49 62.74
C THR A 446 1.44 18.73 62.96
N ALA A 447 1.57 17.42 63.02
CA ALA A 447 0.62 16.38 63.36
C ALA A 447 -0.25 16.63 64.62
N ALA A 448 -1.50 16.15 64.54
CA ALA A 448 -2.19 15.58 65.69
C ALA A 448 -3.26 14.58 65.21
N ALA A 449 -3.22 13.42 65.81
CA ALA A 449 -4.16 12.32 65.69
C ALA A 449 -5.48 12.63 66.37
N GLY A 450 -6.60 12.09 65.89
CA GLY A 450 -7.89 12.14 66.58
C GLY A 450 -8.92 11.19 65.97
N LYS A 451 -9.21 10.17 66.74
CA LYS A 451 -10.17 9.06 66.58
C LYS A 451 -11.64 9.49 66.41
N GLY A 452 -12.40 8.54 65.84
CA GLY A 452 -13.79 8.24 66.19
C GLY A 452 -14.82 8.82 65.20
N ASP A 453 -15.74 8.19 64.74
CA ASP A 453 -16.64 7.09 65.03
C ASP A 453 -17.93 7.30 64.23
N ASN A 454 -18.44 6.27 63.69
CA ASN A 454 -19.84 5.94 63.35
C ASN A 454 -20.87 6.99 62.94
N ARG A 455 -21.37 6.89 61.70
CA ARG A 455 -22.67 6.25 61.36
C ARG A 455 -22.87 6.15 59.87
#